data_7af3449cb5b178343adee95ffd56173a
#
_entry.id   7af3449cb5b178343adee95ffd56173a
#
_cell.length_a   1.000
_cell.length_b   1.000
_cell.length_c   1.000
_cell.angle_alpha   90.00
_cell.angle_beta   90.00
_cell.angle_gamma   90.00
#
_symmetry.space_group_name_H-M   'P 1'
#
loop_
_entity.id
_entity.type
_entity.pdbx_description
1 polymer ?
#
loop_
_entity_poly.entity_id
_entity_poly.type
_entity_poly.pdbx_seq_one_letter_code
_entity_poly.pdbx_strand_id
1 'polypeptide(L)'
;MGFPRVRLASAGAWLASPQPAWRSSATRAGGGRRQAPSGAARRAWGNPHQASNPQPRFRFAPSPTGALHIGGARTALYNWLLARRSGGAFVLRIEDTDRERSTPENTGQILDALRYLELDWDEGPISQYERRERHREAIERLLEAGHAYYDPATSADVRAWKQAHGGAGYRGEPHSEPGAAVRLRIPDDGETVVQDAIRGEVRFENRAQDDFVIARDDGTPLYNLAVAVDDADMEITDVVRGDDHLSNTPKQLLVLRALGTKPPRYAHLPLLHSPGGGKLSKREAAGSVQELRHAGYLPAAVRNYLALLGWGTEDDTTLLSTEELIERFTIERVGRSPAVFDARKLRWMNGRYMRELPLDEYERRLADHLRARSPRDAQAFREAPAELRLNACAIVRDKAQTLGEVWPLIRFLFAGPVDDPGAWEKVMTADARDPLTQAHAALRAADGFSADSVEAAPKTAASASERARRCSARRRSYSSSGSSRM
;
A
#
# COMPACT_ATOMS: atom_id res chain seq x y z
N MET A 1 -46.80 -19.23 -5.14
CA MET A 1 -46.99 -18.25 -6.23
C MET A 1 -45.67 -18.11 -6.94
N GLY A 2 -45.66 -18.48 -8.23
CA GLY A 2 -44.51 -18.91 -8.96
C GLY A 2 -43.56 -17.81 -9.45
N PHE A 3 -42.29 -18.16 -9.51
CA PHE A 3 -41.24 -17.44 -10.25
C PHE A 3 -41.13 -17.95 -11.68
N PRO A 4 -40.97 -17.09 -12.68
CA PRO A 4 -40.76 -17.56 -14.06
C PRO A 4 -39.27 -17.89 -14.30
N ARG A 5 -39.03 -19.04 -14.87
CA ARG A 5 -37.77 -19.53 -15.44
C ARG A 5 -37.42 -18.75 -16.71
N VAL A 6 -36.21 -18.20 -16.81
CA VAL A 6 -35.63 -17.71 -18.06
C VAL A 6 -34.71 -18.79 -18.63
N ARG A 7 -34.96 -19.15 -19.89
CA ARG A 7 -34.20 -20.15 -20.68
C ARG A 7 -32.88 -19.56 -21.16
N LEU A 8 -31.82 -20.35 -21.07
CA LEU A 8 -30.57 -20.19 -21.77
C LEU A 8 -30.78 -20.47 -23.27
N ALA A 9 -30.35 -19.56 -24.13
CA ALA A 9 -30.22 -19.78 -25.56
C ALA A 9 -28.74 -19.89 -25.94
N SER A 10 -28.49 -20.85 -26.78
CA SER A 10 -27.24 -21.42 -27.24
C SER A 10 -26.37 -20.51 -28.14
N ALA A 11 -25.09 -20.87 -28.17
CA ALA A 11 -23.99 -20.38 -28.99
C ALA A 11 -24.33 -20.15 -30.49
N GLY A 12 -23.84 -19.01 -31.02
CA GLY A 12 -23.76 -18.72 -32.43
C GLY A 12 -22.37 -18.23 -32.80
N ALA A 13 -21.74 -18.94 -33.74
CA ALA A 13 -20.41 -18.71 -34.28
C ALA A 13 -20.29 -17.34 -34.96
N TRP A 14 -19.17 -16.65 -34.72
CA TRP A 14 -18.76 -15.49 -35.51
C TRP A 14 -17.66 -15.88 -36.49
N LEU A 15 -18.04 -15.76 -37.77
CA LEU A 15 -17.20 -15.89 -38.95
C LEU A 15 -16.19 -14.72 -39.02
N ALA A 16 -14.93 -15.07 -39.33
CA ALA A 16 -13.85 -14.16 -39.65
C ALA A 16 -14.16 -13.38 -40.95
N SER A 17 -13.94 -12.07 -40.89
CA SER A 17 -13.87 -11.20 -42.07
C SER A 17 -12.43 -10.80 -42.37
N PRO A 18 -12.02 -10.74 -43.66
CA PRO A 18 -10.61 -10.57 -44.05
C PRO A 18 -10.13 -9.13 -44.00
N GLN A 19 -8.88 -8.96 -43.62
CA GLN A 19 -8.14 -7.67 -43.71
C GLN A 19 -7.84 -7.29 -45.15
N PRO A 20 -7.89 -6.01 -45.56
CA PRO A 20 -7.38 -5.57 -46.85
C PRO A 20 -5.86 -5.41 -46.84
N ALA A 21 -5.23 -6.06 -47.80
CA ALA A 21 -3.81 -5.94 -48.11
C ALA A 21 -3.49 -4.55 -48.70
N TRP A 22 -2.55 -3.83 -48.11
CA TRP A 22 -1.95 -2.65 -48.72
C TRP A 22 -0.74 -3.05 -49.56
N ARG A 23 -0.90 -2.89 -50.88
CA ARG A 23 0.19 -3.02 -51.85
C ARG A 23 1.06 -1.79 -51.83
N SER A 24 2.37 -2.01 -51.77
CA SER A 24 3.42 -1.03 -52.05
C SER A 24 3.44 -0.61 -53.51
N SER A 25 3.36 0.69 -53.79
CA SER A 25 3.82 1.26 -55.08
C SER A 25 4.88 2.32 -54.77
N ALA A 26 6.10 2.02 -55.12
CA ALA A 26 7.21 2.94 -55.14
C ALA A 26 7.10 3.80 -56.42
N THR A 27 7.09 5.11 -56.27
CA THR A 27 7.50 6.04 -57.33
C THR A 27 8.43 7.10 -56.76
N ARG A 28 9.63 7.16 -57.32
CA ARG A 28 10.67 8.18 -57.06
C ARG A 28 10.24 9.50 -57.74
N ALA A 29 10.34 10.60 -57.00
CA ALA A 29 10.65 11.93 -57.57
C ALA A 29 11.14 12.87 -56.45
N GLY A 30 12.33 13.31 -56.54
CA GLY A 30 12.92 14.65 -56.49
C GLY A 30 12.70 15.57 -55.28
N GLY A 31 13.76 15.79 -54.54
CA GLY A 31 14.31 17.07 -54.12
C GLY A 31 13.43 18.05 -53.30
N GLY A 32 13.72 18.15 -51.99
CA GLY A 32 13.23 19.28 -51.19
C GLY A 32 13.46 19.03 -49.69
N ARG A 33 14.65 19.34 -49.19
CA ARG A 33 14.91 19.39 -47.75
C ARG A 33 14.02 20.47 -47.10
N ARG A 34 12.93 20.05 -46.46
CA ARG A 34 12.29 20.81 -45.37
C ARG A 34 12.53 20.03 -44.07
N GLN A 35 13.30 20.64 -43.17
CA GLN A 35 13.49 20.16 -41.82
C GLN A 35 12.13 20.10 -41.12
N ALA A 36 11.70 18.90 -40.72
CA ALA A 36 10.62 18.73 -39.78
C ALA A 36 11.07 19.24 -38.40
N PRO A 37 10.17 19.86 -37.60
CA PRO A 37 10.52 20.25 -36.24
C PRO A 37 10.83 19.00 -35.42
N SER A 38 12.02 19.02 -34.85
CA SER A 38 12.55 18.01 -33.95
C SER A 38 11.56 17.68 -32.82
N GLY A 39 11.23 16.41 -32.66
CA GLY A 39 10.38 15.92 -31.61
C GLY A 39 10.81 16.42 -30.23
N ALA A 40 9.84 16.90 -29.47
CA ALA A 40 10.02 17.19 -28.06
C ALA A 40 10.50 15.91 -27.38
N ALA A 41 11.77 15.87 -27.03
CA ALA A 41 12.38 14.79 -26.29
C ALA A 41 11.60 14.61 -24.98
N ARG A 42 10.94 13.47 -24.80
CA ARG A 42 10.38 13.02 -23.52
C ARG A 42 11.55 12.96 -22.53
N ARG A 43 11.63 13.91 -21.63
CA ARG A 43 12.63 13.89 -20.57
C ARG A 43 12.26 12.73 -19.62
N ALA A 44 13.12 11.72 -19.56
CA ALA A 44 12.96 10.59 -18.66
C ALA A 44 12.92 11.07 -17.20
N TRP A 45 12.07 10.47 -16.40
CA TRP A 45 12.00 10.69 -14.96
C TRP A 45 13.27 10.11 -14.30
N GLY A 46 14.02 10.94 -13.60
CA GLY A 46 15.14 10.50 -12.79
C GLY A 46 16.40 10.05 -13.53
N ASN A 47 16.71 10.61 -14.70
CA ASN A 47 17.97 10.30 -15.40
C ASN A 47 19.14 11.08 -14.75
N PRO A 48 20.17 10.42 -14.17
CA PRO A 48 21.21 11.06 -13.34
C PRO A 48 22.27 11.85 -14.12
N HIS A 49 22.20 11.95 -15.46
CA HIS A 49 23.23 12.55 -16.29
C HIS A 49 22.74 13.77 -17.09
N GLN A 50 22.33 14.86 -16.38
CA GLN A 50 22.32 16.20 -17.01
C GLN A 50 22.76 17.25 -15.98
N ALA A 51 24.00 17.69 -16.10
CA ALA A 51 24.54 18.83 -15.41
C ALA A 51 23.73 20.09 -15.76
N SER A 52 23.03 20.66 -14.77
CA SER A 52 22.29 21.94 -14.70
C SER A 52 20.78 21.86 -14.37
N ASN A 53 20.20 20.69 -14.05
CA ASN A 53 18.85 20.63 -13.50
C ASN A 53 18.93 20.64 -11.97
N PRO A 54 18.07 21.43 -11.25
CA PRO A 54 17.99 21.34 -9.80
C PRO A 54 17.74 19.88 -9.37
N GLN A 55 18.35 19.50 -8.25
CA GLN A 55 18.20 18.17 -7.67
C GLN A 55 16.70 17.82 -7.56
N PRO A 56 16.24 16.65 -8.05
CA PRO A 56 14.83 16.29 -7.97
C PRO A 56 14.32 16.27 -6.52
N ARG A 57 13.15 16.82 -6.30
CA ARG A 57 12.53 16.91 -4.96
C ARG A 57 11.13 16.32 -5.02
N PHE A 58 10.94 15.25 -4.29
CA PHE A 58 9.68 14.52 -4.17
C PHE A 58 9.09 14.76 -2.78
N ARG A 59 7.77 14.66 -2.63
CA ARG A 59 7.16 14.79 -1.32
C ARG A 59 6.08 13.74 -1.08
N PHE A 60 5.99 13.30 0.16
CA PHE A 60 4.80 12.65 0.71
C PHE A 60 4.10 13.62 1.65
N ALA A 61 2.81 13.89 1.39
CA ALA A 61 2.04 14.90 2.08
C ALA A 61 0.72 14.34 2.62
N PRO A 62 0.77 13.48 3.65
CA PRO A 62 -0.42 12.86 4.21
C PRO A 62 -1.18 13.81 5.14
N SER A 63 -2.53 13.74 5.11
CA SER A 63 -3.38 14.31 6.16
C SER A 63 -3.48 13.33 7.33
N PRO A 64 -3.19 13.75 8.58
CA PRO A 64 -3.13 12.86 9.75
C PRO A 64 -4.55 12.59 10.31
N THR A 65 -5.37 11.89 9.55
CA THR A 65 -6.75 11.55 9.91
C THR A 65 -6.93 10.11 10.41
N GLY A 66 -5.82 9.46 10.80
CA GLY A 66 -5.76 8.08 11.31
C GLY A 66 -4.53 7.32 10.83
N ALA A 67 -4.57 5.99 11.00
CA ALA A 67 -3.47 5.09 10.60
C ALA A 67 -3.16 5.19 9.10
N LEU A 68 -1.88 5.00 8.75
CA LEU A 68 -1.43 5.07 7.36
C LEU A 68 -2.02 3.92 6.55
N HIS A 69 -2.90 4.27 5.62
CA HIS A 69 -3.54 3.34 4.71
C HIS A 69 -2.55 2.80 3.66
N ILE A 70 -2.77 1.57 3.20
CA ILE A 70 -1.93 0.90 2.20
C ILE A 70 -1.73 1.75 0.93
N GLY A 71 -2.76 2.46 0.46
CA GLY A 71 -2.64 3.38 -0.68
C GLY A 71 -1.71 4.56 -0.42
N GLY A 72 -1.77 5.14 0.80
CA GLY A 72 -0.84 6.18 1.23
C GLY A 72 0.59 5.65 1.36
N ALA A 73 0.76 4.46 1.93
CA ALA A 73 2.06 3.79 2.05
C ALA A 73 2.69 3.51 0.68
N ARG A 74 1.90 3.06 -0.32
CA ARG A 74 2.36 2.92 -1.71
C ARG A 74 2.82 4.26 -2.30
N THR A 75 2.04 5.31 -2.07
CA THR A 75 2.38 6.66 -2.55
C THR A 75 3.69 7.15 -1.91
N ALA A 76 3.87 6.96 -0.60
CA ALA A 76 5.11 7.29 0.10
C ALA A 76 6.30 6.51 -0.48
N LEU A 77 6.16 5.20 -0.65
CA LEU A 77 7.19 4.32 -1.22
C LEU A 77 7.61 4.76 -2.63
N TYR A 78 6.65 5.09 -3.50
CA TYR A 78 6.96 5.49 -4.88
C TYR A 78 7.75 6.82 -4.93
N ASN A 79 7.36 7.82 -4.12
CA ASN A 79 8.13 9.04 -3.99
C ASN A 79 9.54 8.78 -3.42
N TRP A 80 9.64 7.92 -2.42
CA TRP A 80 10.91 7.53 -1.81
C TRP A 80 11.83 6.81 -2.81
N LEU A 81 11.32 5.82 -3.55
CA LEU A 81 12.08 5.10 -4.58
C LEU A 81 12.61 6.05 -5.67
N LEU A 82 11.76 6.98 -6.14
CA LEU A 82 12.17 7.97 -7.14
C LEU A 82 13.24 8.92 -6.59
N ALA A 83 13.10 9.39 -5.34
CA ALA A 83 14.09 10.21 -4.68
C ALA A 83 15.43 9.48 -4.54
N ARG A 84 15.43 8.26 -3.99
CA ARG A 84 16.66 7.47 -3.82
C ARG A 84 17.33 7.13 -5.15
N ARG A 85 16.56 6.73 -6.18
CA ARG A 85 17.07 6.46 -7.52
C ARG A 85 17.72 7.66 -8.18
N SER A 86 17.13 8.84 -8.03
CA SER A 86 17.60 10.06 -8.70
C SER A 86 18.69 10.81 -7.93
N GLY A 87 19.06 10.35 -6.72
CA GLY A 87 19.88 11.12 -5.79
C GLY A 87 19.20 12.41 -5.35
N GLY A 88 17.87 12.45 -5.39
CA GLY A 88 17.01 13.56 -5.02
C GLY A 88 16.65 13.58 -3.55
N ALA A 89 15.83 14.55 -3.13
CA ALA A 89 15.31 14.67 -1.77
C ALA A 89 13.89 14.12 -1.65
N PHE A 90 13.60 13.43 -0.54
CA PHE A 90 12.27 13.01 -0.12
C PHE A 90 11.80 13.86 1.06
N VAL A 91 10.83 14.73 0.82
CA VAL A 91 10.27 15.67 1.80
C VAL A 91 9.02 15.09 2.43
N LEU A 92 8.91 15.14 3.75
CA LEU A 92 7.71 14.77 4.49
C LEU A 92 6.98 16.03 4.97
N ARG A 93 5.75 16.26 4.46
CA ARG A 93 4.86 17.34 4.91
C ARG A 93 3.59 16.72 5.50
N ILE A 94 3.17 17.19 6.66
CA ILE A 94 1.91 16.79 7.31
C ILE A 94 0.86 17.83 6.99
N GLU A 95 -0.21 17.43 6.28
CA GLU A 95 -1.31 18.31 5.92
C GLU A 95 -2.36 18.34 7.05
N ASP A 96 -2.03 19.09 8.11
CA ASP A 96 -2.74 19.18 9.37
C ASP A 96 -3.56 20.48 9.53
N THR A 97 -4.00 21.08 8.43
CA THR A 97 -4.81 22.31 8.42
C THR A 97 -6.19 22.14 9.06
N ASP A 98 -6.77 20.94 9.04
CA ASP A 98 -7.98 20.57 9.75
C ASP A 98 -7.62 20.10 11.18
N ARG A 99 -7.60 21.02 12.14
CA ARG A 99 -7.16 20.77 13.52
C ARG A 99 -8.04 19.80 14.30
N GLU A 100 -9.33 19.71 13.95
CA GLU A 100 -10.26 18.81 14.64
C GLU A 100 -9.95 17.34 14.32
N ARG A 101 -9.54 17.05 13.08
CA ARG A 101 -9.22 15.69 12.64
C ARG A 101 -7.74 15.35 12.66
N SER A 102 -6.87 16.35 12.80
CA SER A 102 -5.41 16.22 12.78
C SER A 102 -4.86 16.22 14.20
N THR A 103 -4.73 15.03 14.81
CA THR A 103 -4.21 14.91 16.17
C THR A 103 -2.73 14.53 16.17
N PRO A 104 -1.95 14.87 17.23
CA PRO A 104 -0.57 14.44 17.38
C PRO A 104 -0.41 12.92 17.33
N GLU A 105 -1.39 12.17 17.87
CA GLU A 105 -1.40 10.71 17.87
C GLU A 105 -1.49 10.16 16.44
N ASN A 106 -2.37 10.73 15.60
CA ASN A 106 -2.49 10.34 14.20
C ASN A 106 -1.21 10.66 13.41
N THR A 107 -0.59 11.80 13.69
CA THR A 107 0.72 12.16 13.12
C THR A 107 1.78 11.13 13.55
N GLY A 108 1.84 10.80 14.85
CA GLY A 108 2.72 9.76 15.39
C GLY A 108 2.55 8.42 14.69
N GLN A 109 1.31 7.99 14.45
CA GLN A 109 1.03 6.74 13.73
C GLN A 109 1.58 6.75 12.29
N ILE A 110 1.49 7.87 11.56
CA ILE A 110 2.05 7.99 10.22
C ILE A 110 3.57 7.88 10.26
N LEU A 111 4.23 8.61 11.18
CA LEU A 111 5.69 8.56 11.34
C LEU A 111 6.18 7.16 11.72
N ASP A 112 5.47 6.47 12.61
CA ASP A 112 5.80 5.11 13.01
C ASP A 112 5.61 4.10 11.86
N ALA A 113 4.61 4.31 11.01
CA ALA A 113 4.41 3.49 9.82
C ALA A 113 5.55 3.68 8.80
N LEU A 114 5.99 4.92 8.56
CA LEU A 114 7.11 5.22 7.67
C LEU A 114 8.42 4.63 8.21
N ARG A 115 8.69 4.78 9.52
CA ARG A 115 9.86 4.17 10.19
C ARG A 115 9.82 2.63 10.09
N TYR A 116 8.66 2.02 10.34
CA TYR A 116 8.51 0.57 10.17
C TYR A 116 8.78 0.14 8.74
N LEU A 117 8.30 0.89 7.74
CA LEU A 117 8.59 0.63 6.34
C LEU A 117 10.02 1.01 5.94
N GLU A 118 10.83 1.53 6.86
CA GLU A 118 12.20 2.00 6.61
C GLU A 118 12.25 3.03 5.45
N LEU A 119 11.24 3.91 5.40
CA LEU A 119 11.17 5.04 4.46
C LEU A 119 11.61 6.30 5.19
N ASP A 120 12.90 6.52 5.21
CA ASP A 120 13.54 7.71 5.79
C ASP A 120 13.29 8.93 4.89
N TRP A 121 13.09 10.09 5.50
CA TRP A 121 12.92 11.36 4.81
C TRP A 121 14.11 12.27 5.05
N ASP A 122 14.41 13.09 4.04
CA ASP A 122 15.57 14.00 4.09
C ASP A 122 15.19 15.33 4.76
N GLU A 123 13.93 15.77 4.61
CA GLU A 123 13.40 17.01 5.19
C GLU A 123 12.01 16.77 5.81
N GLY A 124 11.78 17.38 6.96
CA GLY A 124 10.51 17.28 7.68
C GLY A 124 10.58 16.40 8.93
N PRO A 125 9.45 16.05 9.55
CA PRO A 125 8.09 16.39 9.12
C PRO A 125 7.78 17.88 9.25
N ILE A 126 7.23 18.48 8.19
CA ILE A 126 6.85 19.90 8.15
C ILE A 126 5.34 19.99 8.34
N SER A 127 4.87 20.72 9.35
CA SER A 127 3.44 20.99 9.57
C SER A 127 2.94 22.05 8.57
N GLN A 128 1.90 21.73 7.81
CA GLN A 128 1.26 22.67 6.91
C GLN A 128 0.55 23.80 7.69
N TYR A 129 -0.02 23.48 8.86
CA TYR A 129 -0.65 24.48 9.73
C TYR A 129 0.34 25.55 10.23
N GLU A 130 1.58 25.17 10.54
CA GLU A 130 2.62 26.12 10.97
C GLU A 130 3.02 27.08 9.86
N ARG A 131 2.71 26.76 8.59
CA ARG A 131 3.03 27.60 7.43
C ARG A 131 1.90 28.58 7.05
N ARG A 132 0.85 28.69 7.86
CA ARG A 132 -0.34 29.50 7.54
C ARG A 132 -0.04 30.97 7.22
N GLU A 133 1.00 31.56 7.81
CA GLU A 133 1.41 32.94 7.51
C GLU A 133 1.92 33.04 6.06
N ARG A 134 2.72 32.05 5.61
CA ARG A 134 3.17 31.98 4.20
C ARG A 134 1.99 31.88 3.23
N HIS A 135 0.96 31.13 3.62
CA HIS A 135 -0.26 31.02 2.81
C HIS A 135 -1.01 32.35 2.77
N ARG A 136 -1.07 33.11 3.87
CA ARG A 136 -1.68 34.44 3.93
C ARG A 136 -0.94 35.44 3.07
N GLU A 137 0.39 35.50 3.16
CA GLU A 137 1.22 36.33 2.30
C GLU A 137 0.99 36.05 0.79
N ALA A 138 0.83 34.75 0.45
CA ALA A 138 0.51 34.38 -0.93
C ALA A 138 -0.90 34.87 -1.36
N ILE A 139 -1.89 34.79 -0.47
CA ILE A 139 -3.25 35.33 -0.72
C ILE A 139 -3.18 36.84 -0.95
N GLU A 140 -2.48 37.58 -0.08
CA GLU A 140 -2.31 39.04 -0.21
C GLU A 140 -1.67 39.42 -1.55
N ARG A 141 -0.61 38.73 -1.95
CA ARG A 141 0.03 38.92 -3.25
C ARG A 141 -0.93 38.68 -4.42
N LEU A 142 -1.79 37.65 -4.33
CA LEU A 142 -2.79 37.34 -5.35
C LEU A 142 -3.87 38.42 -5.44
N LEU A 143 -4.30 38.99 -4.30
CA LEU A 143 -5.25 40.09 -4.21
C LEU A 143 -4.65 41.38 -4.81
N GLU A 144 -3.44 41.76 -4.40
CA GLU A 144 -2.70 42.93 -4.90
C GLU A 144 -2.47 42.86 -6.40
N ALA A 145 -2.17 41.67 -6.95
CA ALA A 145 -1.97 41.45 -8.39
C ALA A 145 -3.28 41.35 -9.18
N GLY A 146 -4.45 41.42 -8.53
CA GLY A 146 -5.75 41.26 -9.15
C GLY A 146 -6.06 39.86 -9.65
N HIS A 147 -5.27 38.85 -9.24
CA HIS A 147 -5.50 37.44 -9.54
C HIS A 147 -6.50 36.78 -8.58
N ALA A 148 -6.83 37.45 -7.49
CA ALA A 148 -7.85 37.01 -6.53
C ALA A 148 -8.74 38.21 -6.15
N TYR A 149 -9.90 37.94 -5.56
CA TYR A 149 -10.84 38.96 -5.11
C TYR A 149 -11.69 38.42 -3.94
N TYR A 150 -12.25 39.34 -3.14
CA TYR A 150 -13.23 39.00 -2.12
C TYR A 150 -14.60 38.76 -2.75
N ASP A 151 -15.31 37.72 -2.29
CA ASP A 151 -16.65 37.37 -2.76
C ASP A 151 -17.54 36.96 -1.59
N PRO A 152 -18.60 37.75 -1.27
CA PRO A 152 -19.53 37.44 -0.20
C PRO A 152 -20.57 36.38 -0.59
N ALA A 153 -20.56 35.87 -1.84
CA ALA A 153 -21.55 34.93 -2.33
C ALA A 153 -21.56 33.62 -1.52
N THR A 154 -22.74 33.25 -1.07
CA THR A 154 -22.99 32.01 -0.36
C THR A 154 -23.00 30.82 -1.35
N SER A 155 -22.95 29.59 -0.82
CA SER A 155 -23.14 28.38 -1.64
C SER A 155 -24.51 28.33 -2.35
N ALA A 156 -25.53 29.02 -1.84
CA ALA A 156 -26.84 29.13 -2.49
C ALA A 156 -26.77 30.09 -3.69
N ASP A 157 -26.11 31.23 -3.52
CA ASP A 157 -25.91 32.22 -4.58
C ASP A 157 -25.11 31.63 -5.76
N VAL A 158 -24.02 30.91 -5.46
CA VAL A 158 -23.22 30.19 -6.46
C VAL A 158 -24.07 29.17 -7.24
N ARG A 159 -24.93 28.42 -6.55
CA ARG A 159 -25.84 27.47 -7.24
C ARG A 159 -26.86 28.17 -8.13
N ALA A 160 -27.48 29.24 -7.64
CA ALA A 160 -28.43 30.04 -8.39
C ALA A 160 -27.78 30.64 -9.64
N TRP A 161 -26.57 31.21 -9.51
CA TRP A 161 -25.81 31.76 -10.61
C TRP A 161 -25.53 30.68 -11.68
N LYS A 162 -25.04 29.51 -11.29
CA LYS A 162 -24.80 28.40 -12.22
C LYS A 162 -26.05 27.94 -12.97
N GLN A 163 -27.19 27.89 -12.29
CA GLN A 163 -28.46 27.55 -12.94
C GLN A 163 -28.84 28.59 -13.98
N ALA A 164 -28.66 29.86 -13.68
CA ALA A 164 -28.95 30.95 -14.59
C ALA A 164 -28.00 30.97 -15.82
N HIS A 165 -26.78 30.44 -15.68
CA HIS A 165 -25.73 30.47 -16.71
C HIS A 165 -25.49 29.07 -17.33
N GLY A 166 -26.49 28.21 -17.38
CA GLY A 166 -26.42 26.91 -18.08
C GLY A 166 -25.39 25.93 -17.53
N GLY A 167 -25.04 26.04 -16.25
CA GLY A 167 -24.06 25.17 -15.59
C GLY A 167 -22.59 25.57 -15.81
N ALA A 168 -22.32 26.74 -16.33
CA ALA A 168 -20.96 27.28 -16.45
C ALA A 168 -20.28 27.42 -15.08
N GLY A 169 -18.95 27.43 -15.09
CA GLY A 169 -18.16 27.70 -13.90
C GLY A 169 -18.48 29.07 -13.31
N TYR A 170 -18.66 29.12 -12.01
CA TYR A 170 -19.03 30.36 -11.30
C TYR A 170 -17.96 31.44 -11.49
N ARG A 171 -18.45 32.66 -11.82
CA ARG A 171 -17.68 33.90 -11.83
C ARG A 171 -18.35 34.88 -10.87
N GLY A 172 -17.63 35.26 -9.81
CA GLY A 172 -18.14 36.21 -8.83
C GLY A 172 -17.89 37.66 -9.28
N GLU A 173 -18.65 38.60 -8.67
CA GLU A 173 -18.38 40.01 -8.79
C GLU A 173 -17.31 40.40 -7.75
N PRO A 174 -16.19 41.04 -8.20
CA PRO A 174 -15.12 41.41 -7.31
C PRO A 174 -15.55 42.46 -6.28
N HIS A 175 -15.32 42.18 -5.01
CA HIS A 175 -15.38 43.12 -3.91
C HIS A 175 -13.98 43.46 -3.44
N SER A 176 -13.75 44.69 -3.00
CA SER A 176 -12.46 45.14 -2.47
C SER A 176 -12.35 45.08 -0.96
N GLU A 177 -13.48 44.86 -0.25
CA GLU A 177 -13.52 44.91 1.21
C GLU A 177 -13.22 43.54 1.82
N PRO A 178 -12.33 43.49 2.85
CA PRO A 178 -12.08 42.28 3.62
C PRO A 178 -13.34 41.78 4.37
N GLY A 179 -13.34 40.51 4.77
CA GLY A 179 -14.43 39.90 5.55
C GLY A 179 -15.33 38.98 4.73
N ALA A 180 -14.97 38.70 3.50
CA ALA A 180 -15.59 37.70 2.64
C ALA A 180 -14.58 36.63 2.21
N ALA A 181 -15.06 35.51 1.67
CA ALA A 181 -14.20 34.47 1.14
C ALA A 181 -13.37 35.02 -0.03
N VAL A 182 -12.12 34.56 -0.16
CA VAL A 182 -11.24 34.94 -1.26
C VAL A 182 -11.31 33.88 -2.37
N ARG A 183 -11.60 34.32 -3.59
CA ARG A 183 -11.59 33.45 -4.79
C ARG A 183 -10.44 33.75 -5.70
N LEU A 184 -9.90 32.70 -6.32
CA LEU A 184 -8.96 32.85 -7.43
C LEU A 184 -9.73 33.14 -8.71
N ARG A 185 -9.30 34.15 -9.47
CA ARG A 185 -9.83 34.48 -10.79
C ARG A 185 -9.32 33.48 -11.81
N ILE A 186 -10.22 32.74 -12.46
CA ILE A 186 -9.90 31.78 -13.52
C ILE A 186 -10.08 32.46 -14.89
N PRO A 187 -9.24 32.18 -15.89
CA PRO A 187 -9.48 32.64 -17.25
C PRO A 187 -10.84 32.15 -17.77
N ASP A 188 -11.56 33.00 -18.47
CA ASP A 188 -12.89 32.68 -19.00
C ASP A 188 -12.83 31.66 -20.13
N ASP A 189 -11.78 31.70 -20.93
CA ASP A 189 -11.58 30.86 -22.10
C ASP A 189 -10.34 29.98 -22.00
N GLY A 190 -10.25 29.03 -22.93
CA GLY A 190 -9.12 28.12 -23.05
C GLY A 190 -9.20 26.93 -22.09
N GLU A 191 -8.07 26.28 -21.94
CA GLU A 191 -7.95 25.02 -21.16
C GLU A 191 -6.76 25.08 -20.19
N THR A 192 -6.96 24.49 -19.03
CA THR A 192 -5.85 24.13 -18.14
C THR A 192 -5.45 22.69 -18.42
N VAL A 193 -4.24 22.51 -18.96
CA VAL A 193 -3.71 21.21 -19.37
C VAL A 193 -2.78 20.69 -18.30
N VAL A 194 -3.05 19.47 -17.82
CA VAL A 194 -2.20 18.70 -16.92
C VAL A 194 -1.41 17.70 -17.77
N GLN A 195 -0.09 17.85 -17.81
CA GLN A 195 0.82 16.87 -18.40
C GLN A 195 1.16 15.85 -17.31
N ASP A 196 0.53 14.68 -17.35
CA ASP A 196 0.67 13.65 -16.34
C ASP A 196 1.51 12.48 -16.86
N ALA A 197 2.50 12.04 -16.07
CA ALA A 197 3.41 10.99 -16.50
C ALA A 197 2.73 9.62 -16.66
N ILE A 198 1.62 9.38 -15.94
CA ILE A 198 0.87 8.10 -15.98
C ILE A 198 -0.38 8.25 -16.83
N ARG A 199 -1.19 9.30 -16.56
CA ARG A 199 -2.49 9.49 -17.22
C ARG A 199 -2.34 10.06 -18.63
N GLY A 200 -1.19 10.67 -18.94
CA GLY A 200 -0.98 11.40 -20.17
C GLY A 200 -1.52 12.84 -20.07
N GLU A 201 -1.88 13.41 -21.19
CA GLU A 201 -2.44 14.75 -21.23
C GLU A 201 -3.91 14.74 -20.81
N VAL A 202 -4.24 15.51 -19.75
CA VAL A 202 -5.62 15.70 -19.27
C VAL A 202 -5.98 17.17 -19.37
N ARG A 203 -7.09 17.48 -20.05
CA ARG A 203 -7.54 18.84 -20.36
C ARG A 203 -8.77 19.20 -19.53
N PHE A 204 -8.79 20.41 -19.01
CA PHE A 204 -9.89 20.96 -18.23
C PHE A 204 -10.29 22.31 -18.83
N GLU A 205 -11.51 22.40 -19.37
CA GLU A 205 -12.03 23.68 -19.88
C GLU A 205 -12.12 24.70 -18.75
N ASN A 206 -11.52 25.88 -18.93
CA ASN A 206 -11.52 26.93 -17.90
C ASN A 206 -12.92 27.44 -17.61
N ARG A 207 -13.76 27.61 -18.65
CA ARG A 207 -15.16 28.03 -18.51
C ARG A 207 -16.03 27.10 -17.66
N ALA A 208 -15.65 25.82 -17.51
CA ALA A 208 -16.35 24.85 -16.69
C ALA A 208 -15.88 24.85 -15.22
N GLN A 209 -14.76 25.49 -14.90
CA GLN A 209 -14.22 25.59 -13.57
C GLN A 209 -14.73 26.86 -12.87
N ASP A 210 -15.07 26.77 -11.61
CA ASP A 210 -15.45 27.94 -10.79
C ASP A 210 -14.24 28.80 -10.46
N ASP A 211 -14.42 30.09 -10.29
CA ASP A 211 -13.54 30.92 -9.46
C ASP A 211 -13.59 30.33 -8.05
N PHE A 212 -12.69 29.39 -7.76
CA PHE A 212 -12.77 28.60 -6.54
C PHE A 212 -12.20 29.36 -5.35
N VAL A 213 -12.77 29.08 -4.19
CA VAL A 213 -12.35 29.70 -2.91
C VAL A 213 -10.93 29.21 -2.58
N ILE A 214 -10.02 30.17 -2.30
CA ILE A 214 -8.64 29.93 -1.86
C ILE A 214 -8.44 30.24 -0.37
N ALA A 215 -9.30 31.10 0.21
CA ALA A 215 -9.35 31.34 1.65
C ALA A 215 -10.80 31.59 2.11
N ARG A 216 -11.08 31.25 3.36
CA ARG A 216 -12.37 31.56 4.02
C ARG A 216 -12.44 33.04 4.35
N ASP A 217 -13.60 33.46 4.81
CA ASP A 217 -13.88 34.83 5.29
C ASP A 217 -13.01 35.25 6.50
N ASP A 218 -12.59 34.28 7.33
CA ASP A 218 -11.65 34.48 8.43
C ASP A 218 -10.17 34.50 7.99
N GLY A 219 -9.89 34.42 6.68
CA GLY A 219 -8.56 34.36 6.12
C GLY A 219 -7.88 32.98 6.20
N THR A 220 -8.60 31.93 6.65
CA THR A 220 -8.05 30.57 6.69
C THR A 220 -7.82 30.05 5.27
N PRO A 221 -6.56 29.71 4.90
CA PRO A 221 -6.23 29.20 3.58
C PRO A 221 -6.86 27.84 3.34
N LEU A 222 -7.29 27.57 2.10
CA LEU A 222 -7.85 26.28 1.72
C LEU A 222 -6.83 25.38 1.00
N TYR A 223 -7.11 24.10 1.00
CA TYR A 223 -6.26 23.00 0.56
C TYR A 223 -5.50 23.29 -0.76
N ASN A 224 -6.20 23.69 -1.83
CA ASN A 224 -5.55 23.86 -3.13
C ASN A 224 -4.52 24.99 -3.16
N LEU A 225 -4.77 26.08 -2.43
CA LEU A 225 -3.80 27.15 -2.26
C LEU A 225 -2.62 26.68 -1.40
N ALA A 226 -2.90 26.14 -0.21
CA ALA A 226 -1.87 25.76 0.74
C ALA A 226 -0.87 24.75 0.12
N VAL A 227 -1.38 23.71 -0.57
CA VAL A 227 -0.54 22.73 -1.25
C VAL A 227 0.31 23.37 -2.36
N ALA A 228 -0.28 24.26 -3.18
CA ALA A 228 0.46 24.91 -4.27
C ALA A 228 1.58 25.82 -3.75
N VAL A 229 1.30 26.61 -2.70
CA VAL A 229 2.30 27.49 -2.06
C VAL A 229 3.40 26.66 -1.42
N ASP A 230 3.06 25.61 -0.69
CA ASP A 230 4.04 24.76 -0.03
C ASP A 230 4.91 24.00 -1.03
N ASP A 231 4.32 23.44 -2.10
CA ASP A 231 5.08 22.76 -3.15
C ASP A 231 6.05 23.74 -3.86
N ALA A 232 5.65 25.01 -4.04
CA ALA A 232 6.51 26.05 -4.60
C ALA A 232 7.65 26.44 -3.64
N ASP A 233 7.33 26.76 -2.39
CA ASP A 233 8.32 27.18 -1.38
C ASP A 233 9.33 26.08 -1.03
N MET A 234 8.90 24.82 -1.06
CA MET A 234 9.76 23.64 -0.84
C MET A 234 10.48 23.20 -2.12
N GLU A 235 10.35 23.95 -3.21
CA GLU A 235 10.96 23.66 -4.51
C GLU A 235 10.66 22.24 -5.01
N ILE A 236 9.45 21.73 -4.76
CA ILE A 236 9.05 20.41 -5.21
C ILE A 236 9.06 20.35 -6.74
N THR A 237 9.83 19.42 -7.28
CA THR A 237 9.96 19.24 -8.73
C THR A 237 8.99 18.22 -9.28
N ASP A 238 8.55 17.28 -8.41
CA ASP A 238 7.75 16.12 -8.80
C ASP A 238 6.65 15.82 -7.78
N VAL A 239 5.42 15.73 -8.25
CA VAL A 239 4.23 15.43 -7.46
C VAL A 239 3.67 14.09 -7.88
N VAL A 240 3.99 13.04 -7.10
CA VAL A 240 3.42 11.70 -7.27
C VAL A 240 2.39 11.47 -6.17
N ARG A 241 1.12 11.21 -6.54
CA ARG A 241 0.00 11.07 -5.60
C ARG A 241 -1.14 10.23 -6.16
N GLY A 242 -2.16 9.93 -5.36
CA GLY A 242 -3.35 9.22 -5.83
C GLY A 242 -4.14 10.01 -6.88
N ASP A 243 -4.81 9.32 -7.79
CA ASP A 243 -5.59 9.94 -8.87
C ASP A 243 -6.93 10.55 -8.39
N ASP A 244 -7.32 10.30 -7.16
CA ASP A 244 -8.39 11.03 -6.46
C ASP A 244 -8.07 12.53 -6.29
N HIS A 245 -6.80 12.92 -6.43
CA HIS A 245 -6.35 14.31 -6.46
C HIS A 245 -6.22 14.91 -7.88
N LEU A 246 -6.49 14.15 -8.94
CA LEU A 246 -6.34 14.65 -10.32
C LEU A 246 -7.20 15.88 -10.60
N SER A 247 -8.43 15.94 -10.10
CA SER A 247 -9.32 17.09 -10.22
C SER A 247 -8.88 18.35 -9.43
N ASN A 248 -7.94 18.20 -8.49
CA ASN A 248 -7.33 19.33 -7.78
C ASN A 248 -6.17 19.95 -8.55
N THR A 249 -5.53 19.17 -9.42
CA THR A 249 -4.32 19.59 -10.14
C THR A 249 -4.52 20.84 -10.99
N PRO A 250 -5.60 21.01 -11.80
CA PRO A 250 -5.80 22.23 -12.56
C PRO A 250 -5.93 23.47 -11.65
N LYS A 251 -6.55 23.33 -10.47
CA LYS A 251 -6.67 24.43 -9.49
C LYS A 251 -5.30 24.85 -8.95
N GLN A 252 -4.47 23.88 -8.59
CA GLN A 252 -3.11 24.11 -8.10
C GLN A 252 -2.22 24.70 -9.19
N LEU A 253 -2.35 24.25 -10.45
CA LEU A 253 -1.67 24.87 -11.60
C LEU A 253 -2.06 26.33 -11.79
N LEU A 254 -3.33 26.68 -11.64
CA LEU A 254 -3.82 28.05 -11.75
C LEU A 254 -3.28 28.93 -10.64
N VAL A 255 -3.21 28.44 -9.39
CA VAL A 255 -2.56 29.16 -8.28
C VAL A 255 -1.08 29.41 -8.58
N LEU A 256 -0.33 28.38 -8.98
CA LEU A 256 1.09 28.47 -9.29
C LEU A 256 1.36 29.48 -10.42
N ARG A 257 0.52 29.47 -11.48
CA ARG A 257 0.61 30.43 -12.60
C ARG A 257 0.36 31.86 -12.12
N ALA A 258 -0.68 32.07 -11.30
CA ALA A 258 -1.02 33.38 -10.74
C ALA A 258 0.09 33.92 -9.82
N LEU A 259 0.80 33.04 -9.11
CA LEU A 259 1.98 33.37 -8.30
C LEU A 259 3.27 33.55 -9.13
N GLY A 260 3.24 33.26 -10.44
CA GLY A 260 4.42 33.33 -11.32
C GLY A 260 5.43 32.20 -11.05
N THR A 261 4.99 31.09 -10.45
CA THR A 261 5.87 29.98 -10.05
C THR A 261 5.82 28.86 -11.09
N LYS A 262 6.97 28.23 -11.36
CA LYS A 262 7.05 27.08 -12.25
C LYS A 262 6.37 25.86 -11.61
N PRO A 263 5.40 25.22 -12.31
CA PRO A 263 4.72 24.05 -11.78
C PRO A 263 5.65 22.82 -11.75
N PRO A 264 5.46 21.92 -10.78
CA PRO A 264 6.12 20.61 -10.75
C PRO A 264 5.61 19.69 -11.87
N ARG A 265 6.31 18.58 -12.09
CA ARG A 265 5.79 17.47 -12.91
C ARG A 265 4.78 16.65 -12.09
N TYR A 266 3.76 16.13 -12.75
CA TYR A 266 2.69 15.38 -12.08
C TYR A 266 2.66 13.91 -12.51
N ALA A 267 2.34 13.03 -11.57
CA ALA A 267 2.02 11.64 -11.82
C ALA A 267 0.89 11.18 -10.87
N HIS A 268 -0.26 10.82 -11.42
CA HIS A 268 -1.42 10.38 -10.65
C HIS A 268 -1.55 8.87 -10.67
N LEU A 269 -1.31 8.25 -9.51
CA LEU A 269 -1.34 6.81 -9.30
C LEU A 269 -2.78 6.30 -9.28
N PRO A 270 -3.12 5.23 -10.02
CA PRO A 270 -4.45 4.65 -9.97
C PRO A 270 -4.76 4.13 -8.56
N LEU A 271 -6.04 4.17 -8.18
CA LEU A 271 -6.53 3.68 -6.90
C LEU A 271 -6.22 2.20 -6.69
N LEU A 272 -6.20 1.78 -5.43
CA LEU A 272 -6.16 0.38 -5.05
C LEU A 272 -7.59 -0.13 -4.86
N HIS A 273 -7.86 -1.29 -5.44
CA HIS A 273 -9.14 -1.98 -5.31
C HIS A 273 -9.00 -3.23 -4.45
N SER A 274 -10.09 -3.62 -3.83
CA SER A 274 -10.24 -4.93 -3.21
C SER A 274 -10.48 -6.02 -4.27
N PRO A 275 -10.29 -7.30 -3.95
CA PRO A 275 -10.62 -8.41 -4.85
C PRO A 275 -12.07 -8.40 -5.33
N GLY A 276 -13.00 -7.79 -4.59
CA GLY A 276 -14.39 -7.60 -4.94
C GLY A 276 -14.67 -6.47 -5.94
N GLY A 277 -13.62 -5.75 -6.41
CA GLY A 277 -13.73 -4.70 -7.44
C GLY A 277 -14.08 -3.30 -6.91
N GLY A 278 -14.32 -3.11 -5.61
CA GLY A 278 -14.53 -1.81 -4.98
C GLY A 278 -13.21 -1.14 -4.55
N LYS A 279 -13.24 0.18 -4.28
CA LYS A 279 -12.11 0.88 -3.65
C LYS A 279 -11.74 0.17 -2.34
N LEU A 280 -10.44 -0.11 -2.15
CA LEU A 280 -9.94 -0.75 -0.93
C LEU A 280 -10.35 0.08 0.30
N SER A 281 -11.16 -0.53 1.17
CA SER A 281 -11.70 0.16 2.35
C SER A 281 -10.82 -0.07 3.58
N LYS A 282 -10.88 0.86 4.55
CA LYS A 282 -10.18 0.73 5.85
C LYS A 282 -10.65 -0.47 6.68
N ARG A 283 -11.77 -1.12 6.32
CA ARG A 283 -12.38 -2.24 7.06
C ARG A 283 -12.01 -3.61 6.51
N GLU A 284 -11.38 -3.69 5.34
CA GLU A 284 -10.92 -4.96 4.77
C GLU A 284 -9.59 -5.34 5.42
N ALA A 285 -9.42 -6.65 5.72
CA ALA A 285 -8.26 -7.19 6.42
C ALA A 285 -6.94 -6.72 5.77
N ALA A 286 -6.06 -6.10 6.54
CA ALA A 286 -4.83 -5.41 6.18
C ALA A 286 -5.02 -4.00 5.57
N GLY A 287 -5.98 -3.20 6.08
CA GLY A 287 -6.23 -1.83 5.63
C GLY A 287 -5.12 -0.83 5.98
N SER A 288 -4.26 -1.11 6.96
CA SER A 288 -3.21 -0.22 7.45
C SER A 288 -1.84 -0.88 7.57
N VAL A 289 -0.79 -0.06 7.52
CA VAL A 289 0.60 -0.50 7.76
C VAL A 289 0.78 -1.03 9.18
N GLN A 290 0.10 -0.43 10.16
CA GLN A 290 0.13 -0.85 11.55
C GLN A 290 -0.40 -2.28 11.74
N GLU A 291 -1.48 -2.63 11.03
CA GLU A 291 -2.03 -4.00 11.06
C GLU A 291 -1.04 -5.01 10.47
N LEU A 292 -0.34 -4.67 9.38
CA LEU A 292 0.70 -5.53 8.82
C LEU A 292 1.86 -5.73 9.81
N ARG A 293 2.36 -4.64 10.43
CA ARG A 293 3.37 -4.70 11.48
C ARG A 293 2.90 -5.57 12.64
N HIS A 294 1.66 -5.40 13.06
CA HIS A 294 1.06 -6.14 14.16
C HIS A 294 0.92 -7.65 13.87
N ALA A 295 0.62 -7.99 12.63
CA ALA A 295 0.58 -9.39 12.16
C ALA A 295 1.99 -10.00 11.96
N GLY A 296 3.06 -9.21 12.05
CA GLY A 296 4.44 -9.69 11.94
C GLY A 296 4.94 -9.83 10.51
N TYR A 297 4.47 -8.98 9.60
CA TYR A 297 5.08 -8.86 8.28
C TYR A 297 6.44 -8.17 8.38
N LEU A 298 7.38 -8.55 7.50
CA LEU A 298 8.69 -7.92 7.40
C LEU A 298 8.61 -6.64 6.56
N PRO A 299 9.29 -5.55 6.96
CA PRO A 299 9.30 -4.29 6.21
C PRO A 299 9.69 -4.46 4.74
N ALA A 300 10.74 -5.22 4.45
CA ALA A 300 11.21 -5.48 3.09
C ALA A 300 10.15 -6.17 2.22
N ALA A 301 9.45 -7.17 2.76
CA ALA A 301 8.38 -7.86 2.05
C ALA A 301 7.20 -6.92 1.74
N VAL A 302 6.85 -6.04 2.71
CA VAL A 302 5.78 -5.06 2.50
C VAL A 302 6.20 -4.03 1.46
N ARG A 303 7.42 -3.49 1.50
CA ARG A 303 7.94 -2.56 0.48
C ARG A 303 7.90 -3.19 -0.91
N ASN A 304 8.42 -4.39 -1.07
CA ASN A 304 8.42 -5.07 -2.37
C ASN A 304 6.99 -5.31 -2.88
N TYR A 305 6.10 -5.78 -2.02
CA TYR A 305 4.70 -5.98 -2.40
C TYR A 305 4.01 -4.67 -2.82
N LEU A 306 4.19 -3.59 -2.04
CA LEU A 306 3.63 -2.27 -2.36
C LEU A 306 4.18 -1.71 -3.67
N ALA A 307 5.48 -1.95 -3.97
CA ALA A 307 6.07 -1.54 -5.24
C ALA A 307 5.37 -2.24 -6.42
N LEU A 308 5.05 -3.52 -6.30
CA LEU A 308 4.38 -4.30 -7.34
C LEU A 308 2.88 -3.98 -7.51
N LEU A 309 2.29 -3.15 -6.66
CA LEU A 309 0.90 -2.71 -6.80
C LEU A 309 0.76 -1.63 -7.87
N GLY A 310 0.71 -2.06 -9.11
CA GLY A 310 0.56 -1.20 -10.29
C GLY A 310 1.87 -0.89 -11.01
N TRP A 311 2.99 -1.44 -10.56
CA TRP A 311 4.29 -1.41 -11.23
C TRP A 311 4.82 -2.84 -11.39
N GLY A 312 5.70 -3.08 -12.35
CA GLY A 312 6.36 -4.35 -12.57
C GLY A 312 7.71 -4.20 -13.27
N THR A 313 8.59 -5.17 -13.08
CA THR A 313 9.88 -5.27 -13.74
C THR A 313 9.74 -5.69 -15.21
N GLU A 314 10.80 -5.56 -15.99
CA GLU A 314 10.80 -6.00 -17.40
C GLU A 314 10.80 -7.51 -17.55
N ASP A 315 11.38 -8.20 -16.59
CA ASP A 315 11.58 -9.64 -16.53
C ASP A 315 10.58 -10.37 -15.63
N ASP A 316 9.49 -9.69 -15.20
CA ASP A 316 8.47 -10.21 -14.30
C ASP A 316 9.00 -10.68 -12.93
N THR A 317 10.20 -10.22 -12.53
CA THR A 317 10.78 -10.54 -11.21
C THR A 317 9.85 -10.07 -10.09
N THR A 318 9.51 -10.97 -9.18
CA THR A 318 8.55 -10.71 -8.10
C THR A 318 9.22 -10.40 -6.76
N LEU A 319 10.35 -11.05 -6.45
CA LEU A 319 11.09 -10.83 -5.21
C LEU A 319 12.30 -9.96 -5.51
N LEU A 320 12.32 -8.77 -4.91
CA LEU A 320 13.31 -7.73 -5.16
C LEU A 320 13.84 -7.18 -3.85
N SER A 321 15.14 -7.11 -3.69
CA SER A 321 15.75 -6.38 -2.57
C SER A 321 15.38 -4.89 -2.62
N THR A 322 15.64 -4.17 -1.56
CA THR A 322 15.39 -2.71 -1.52
C THR A 322 16.25 -1.98 -2.55
N GLU A 323 17.50 -2.40 -2.70
CA GLU A 323 18.48 -1.86 -3.66
C GLU A 323 18.01 -2.10 -5.10
N GLU A 324 17.53 -3.30 -5.41
CA GLU A 324 16.96 -3.62 -6.72
C GLU A 324 15.69 -2.83 -7.01
N LEU A 325 14.85 -2.58 -5.99
CA LEU A 325 13.68 -1.71 -6.13
C LEU A 325 14.11 -0.28 -6.47
N ILE A 326 15.11 0.28 -5.77
CA ILE A 326 15.63 1.63 -6.05
C ILE A 326 16.19 1.69 -7.47
N GLU A 327 16.98 0.70 -7.88
CA GLU A 327 17.62 0.66 -9.19
C GLU A 327 16.61 0.55 -10.34
N ARG A 328 15.58 -0.30 -10.18
CA ARG A 328 14.66 -0.67 -11.28
C ARG A 328 13.40 0.16 -11.35
N PHE A 329 12.99 0.81 -10.24
CA PHE A 329 11.71 1.52 -10.18
C PHE A 329 11.70 2.73 -11.12
N THR A 330 10.71 2.78 -12.02
CA THR A 330 10.46 3.95 -12.89
C THR A 330 8.97 4.26 -12.95
N ILE A 331 8.64 5.54 -13.07
CA ILE A 331 7.24 6.00 -13.13
C ILE A 331 6.57 5.63 -14.45
N GLU A 332 7.34 5.52 -15.53
CA GLU A 332 6.86 5.18 -16.87
C GLU A 332 6.28 3.77 -16.95
N ARG A 333 6.72 2.89 -16.06
CA ARG A 333 6.23 1.50 -15.96
C ARG A 333 5.03 1.35 -15.03
N VAL A 334 4.58 2.43 -14.41
CA VAL A 334 3.35 2.40 -13.61
C VAL A 334 2.13 2.32 -14.52
N GLY A 335 1.33 1.27 -14.34
CA GLY A 335 0.12 1.03 -15.12
C GLY A 335 -0.97 2.09 -14.86
N ARG A 336 -1.86 2.30 -15.84
CA ARG A 336 -2.99 3.23 -15.73
C ARG A 336 -4.21 2.64 -15.02
N SER A 337 -4.31 1.32 -14.97
CA SER A 337 -5.44 0.60 -14.38
C SER A 337 -5.30 0.49 -12.86
N PRO A 338 -6.41 0.45 -12.11
CA PRO A 338 -6.39 0.15 -10.68
C PRO A 338 -5.68 -1.17 -10.40
N ALA A 339 -4.85 -1.20 -9.35
CA ALA A 339 -4.22 -2.43 -8.89
C ALA A 339 -5.08 -3.07 -7.80
N VAL A 340 -5.16 -4.40 -7.80
CA VAL A 340 -5.92 -5.17 -6.82
C VAL A 340 -5.00 -5.61 -5.68
N PHE A 341 -5.42 -5.33 -4.44
CA PHE A 341 -4.72 -5.80 -3.25
C PHE A 341 -4.99 -7.27 -3.02
N ASP A 342 -3.95 -8.10 -3.08
CA ASP A 342 -4.00 -9.54 -2.83
C ASP A 342 -3.23 -9.90 -1.55
N ALA A 343 -3.97 -10.15 -0.47
CA ALA A 343 -3.42 -10.53 0.82
C ALA A 343 -2.69 -11.90 0.78
N ARG A 344 -3.11 -12.82 -0.11
CA ARG A 344 -2.46 -14.13 -0.26
C ARG A 344 -1.07 -13.97 -0.88
N LYS A 345 -0.95 -13.13 -1.92
CA LYS A 345 0.34 -12.81 -2.54
C LYS A 345 1.27 -12.14 -1.54
N LEU A 346 0.80 -11.13 -0.80
CA LEU A 346 1.61 -10.48 0.24
C LEU A 346 2.09 -11.48 1.29
N ARG A 347 1.21 -12.34 1.80
CA ARG A 347 1.54 -13.36 2.79
C ARG A 347 2.58 -14.35 2.24
N TRP A 348 2.41 -14.84 1.02
CA TRP A 348 3.37 -15.71 0.35
C TRP A 348 4.75 -15.02 0.20
N MET A 349 4.78 -13.78 -0.29
CA MET A 349 6.02 -13.01 -0.40
C MET A 349 6.70 -12.88 0.96
N ASN A 350 5.96 -12.53 2.00
CA ASN A 350 6.54 -12.39 3.34
C ASN A 350 7.17 -13.69 3.83
N GLY A 351 6.50 -14.83 3.62
CA GLY A 351 7.07 -16.14 3.95
C GLY A 351 8.37 -16.44 3.18
N ARG A 352 8.49 -15.96 1.93
CA ARG A 352 9.75 -16.08 1.16
C ARG A 352 10.86 -15.25 1.80
N TYR A 353 10.60 -13.98 2.09
CA TYR A 353 11.56 -13.11 2.79
C TYR A 353 11.97 -13.66 4.15
N MET A 354 11.03 -14.21 4.94
CA MET A 354 11.34 -14.82 6.23
C MET A 354 12.30 -16.01 6.09
N ARG A 355 12.14 -16.85 5.07
CA ARG A 355 13.00 -18.01 4.82
C ARG A 355 14.40 -17.64 4.35
N GLU A 356 14.57 -16.49 3.72
CA GLU A 356 15.86 -15.99 3.21
C GLU A 356 16.68 -15.27 4.29
N LEU A 357 16.07 -14.89 5.43
CA LEU A 357 16.81 -14.27 6.53
C LEU A 357 17.88 -15.23 7.09
N PRO A 358 19.06 -14.74 7.47
CA PRO A 358 19.96 -15.47 8.37
C PRO A 358 19.22 -15.85 9.65
N LEU A 359 19.55 -17.00 10.25
CA LEU A 359 18.77 -17.54 11.37
C LEU A 359 18.83 -16.66 12.62
N ASP A 360 19.95 -16.03 12.88
CA ASP A 360 20.15 -15.05 13.95
C ASP A 360 19.30 -13.79 13.74
N GLU A 361 19.21 -13.30 12.50
CA GLU A 361 18.34 -12.18 12.16
C GLU A 361 16.85 -12.57 12.31
N TYR A 362 16.47 -13.78 11.89
CA TYR A 362 15.11 -14.30 12.07
C TYR A 362 14.75 -14.35 13.57
N GLU A 363 15.63 -14.88 14.42
CA GLU A 363 15.46 -14.93 15.89
C GLU A 363 15.32 -13.51 16.46
N ARG A 364 16.17 -12.60 16.07
CA ARG A 364 16.12 -11.21 16.52
C ARG A 364 14.80 -10.53 16.13
N ARG A 365 14.34 -10.69 14.88
CA ARG A 365 13.05 -10.15 14.40
C ARG A 365 11.87 -10.74 15.17
N LEU A 366 11.92 -12.02 15.49
CA LEU A 366 10.90 -12.66 16.33
C LEU A 366 10.90 -12.09 17.75
N ALA A 367 12.07 -11.93 18.37
CA ALA A 367 12.20 -11.34 19.69
C ALA A 367 11.64 -9.92 19.76
N ASP A 368 11.92 -9.09 18.73
CA ASP A 368 11.39 -7.73 18.62
C ASP A 368 9.85 -7.73 18.43
N HIS A 369 9.34 -8.64 17.61
CA HIS A 369 7.91 -8.81 17.42
C HIS A 369 7.20 -9.21 18.72
N LEU A 370 7.75 -10.18 19.45
CA LEU A 370 7.21 -10.59 20.74
C LEU A 370 7.23 -9.46 21.77
N ARG A 371 8.32 -8.68 21.83
CA ARG A 371 8.43 -7.52 22.73
C ARG A 371 7.31 -6.50 22.50
N ALA A 372 6.96 -6.27 21.25
CA ALA A 372 5.89 -5.36 20.88
C ALA A 372 4.49 -5.90 21.17
N ARG A 373 4.33 -7.24 21.30
CA ARG A 373 3.03 -7.92 21.43
C ARG A 373 2.71 -8.40 22.83
N SER A 374 3.66 -9.03 23.49
CA SER A 374 3.48 -9.69 24.79
C SER A 374 4.78 -9.64 25.59
N PRO A 375 4.92 -8.70 26.55
CA PRO A 375 6.10 -8.66 27.42
C PRO A 375 6.41 -9.98 28.10
N ARG A 376 5.38 -10.74 28.51
CA ARG A 376 5.52 -12.06 29.14
C ARG A 376 6.15 -13.09 28.18
N ASP A 377 5.65 -13.17 26.94
CA ASP A 377 6.16 -14.13 25.96
C ASP A 377 7.57 -13.74 25.50
N ALA A 378 7.82 -12.43 25.34
CA ALA A 378 9.15 -11.91 25.04
C ALA A 378 10.17 -12.24 26.15
N GLN A 379 9.74 -12.18 27.40
CA GLN A 379 10.58 -12.55 28.54
C GLN A 379 10.90 -14.04 28.51
N ALA A 380 9.88 -14.91 28.37
CA ALA A 380 10.06 -16.37 28.31
C ALA A 380 11.00 -16.77 27.16
N PHE A 381 10.84 -16.14 25.97
CA PHE A 381 11.72 -16.38 24.83
C PHE A 381 13.16 -15.95 25.12
N ARG A 382 13.37 -14.72 25.64
CA ARG A 382 14.69 -14.14 25.88
C ARG A 382 15.50 -14.84 26.96
N GLU A 383 14.84 -15.34 28.03
CA GLU A 383 15.48 -16.02 29.15
C GLU A 383 15.94 -17.44 28.81
N ALA A 384 15.40 -18.00 27.71
CA ALA A 384 15.80 -19.34 27.27
C ALA A 384 17.22 -19.34 26.66
N PRO A 385 17.93 -20.48 26.70
CA PRO A 385 19.24 -20.63 26.07
C PRO A 385 19.22 -20.23 24.58
N ALA A 386 20.27 -19.57 24.10
CA ALA A 386 20.36 -19.10 22.70
C ALA A 386 20.21 -20.25 21.70
N GLU A 387 20.82 -21.39 21.99
CA GLU A 387 20.71 -22.60 21.16
C GLU A 387 19.25 -23.07 21.02
N LEU A 388 18.49 -23.08 22.12
CA LEU A 388 17.05 -23.45 22.08
C LEU A 388 16.26 -22.47 21.21
N ARG A 389 16.51 -21.16 21.33
CA ARG A 389 15.83 -20.13 20.54
C ARG A 389 16.10 -20.31 19.04
N LEU A 390 17.38 -20.48 18.68
CA LEU A 390 17.78 -20.69 17.28
C LEU A 390 17.20 -21.98 16.70
N ASN A 391 17.30 -23.10 17.44
CA ASN A 391 16.75 -24.37 17.00
C ASN A 391 15.22 -24.33 16.85
N ALA A 392 14.51 -23.68 17.78
CA ALA A 392 13.07 -23.49 17.68
C ALA A 392 12.68 -22.66 16.43
N CYS A 393 13.41 -21.59 16.14
CA CYS A 393 13.22 -20.80 14.92
C CYS A 393 13.48 -21.64 13.66
N ALA A 394 14.56 -22.42 13.63
CA ALA A 394 14.92 -23.26 12.49
C ALA A 394 13.81 -24.28 12.14
N ILE A 395 13.23 -24.94 13.15
CA ILE A 395 12.19 -25.96 12.96
C ILE A 395 10.91 -25.41 12.32
N VAL A 396 10.54 -24.15 12.64
CA VAL A 396 9.26 -23.56 12.19
C VAL A 396 9.41 -22.60 11.01
N ARG A 397 10.63 -22.31 10.60
CA ARG A 397 10.96 -21.34 9.53
C ARG A 397 10.16 -21.56 8.25
N ASP A 398 9.97 -22.81 7.84
CA ASP A 398 9.24 -23.16 6.63
C ASP A 398 7.72 -23.24 6.82
N LYS A 399 7.24 -23.22 8.06
CA LYS A 399 5.82 -23.39 8.40
C LYS A 399 5.08 -22.08 8.57
N ALA A 400 5.78 -21.01 9.01
CA ALA A 400 5.20 -19.70 9.26
C ALA A 400 5.34 -18.78 8.03
N GLN A 401 4.33 -17.95 7.79
CA GLN A 401 4.33 -16.93 6.76
C GLN A 401 4.43 -15.51 7.35
N THR A 402 4.23 -15.34 8.65
CA THR A 402 4.43 -14.10 9.40
C THR A 402 5.08 -14.39 10.74
N LEU A 403 5.77 -13.40 11.34
CA LEU A 403 6.35 -13.57 12.68
C LEU A 403 5.29 -13.84 13.75
N GLY A 404 4.06 -13.33 13.57
CA GLY A 404 2.95 -13.59 14.48
C GLY A 404 2.51 -15.05 14.53
N GLU A 405 2.78 -15.82 13.47
CA GLU A 405 2.46 -17.26 13.42
C GLU A 405 3.52 -18.13 14.05
N VAL A 406 4.72 -17.60 14.29
CA VAL A 406 5.85 -18.39 14.82
C VAL A 406 5.63 -18.79 16.27
N TRP A 407 5.28 -17.80 17.12
CA TRP A 407 5.17 -18.03 18.55
C TRP A 407 4.17 -19.12 18.94
N PRO A 408 2.95 -19.19 18.40
CA PRO A 408 2.03 -20.29 18.67
C PRO A 408 2.62 -21.67 18.38
N LEU A 409 3.50 -21.79 17.39
CA LEU A 409 4.12 -23.06 16.99
C LEU A 409 5.22 -23.53 17.96
N ILE A 410 5.91 -22.60 18.64
CA ILE A 410 7.07 -22.90 19.48
C ILE A 410 6.86 -22.59 20.96
N ARG A 411 5.77 -21.91 21.34
CA ARG A 411 5.52 -21.43 22.70
C ARG A 411 5.66 -22.50 23.76
N PHE A 412 5.26 -23.72 23.46
CA PHE A 412 5.34 -24.85 24.40
C PHE A 412 6.78 -25.18 24.84
N LEU A 413 7.80 -24.82 24.04
CA LEU A 413 9.23 -25.00 24.38
C LEU A 413 9.71 -23.99 25.43
N PHE A 414 9.02 -22.86 25.59
CA PHE A 414 9.45 -21.72 26.41
C PHE A 414 8.53 -21.45 27.61
N ALA A 415 7.23 -21.61 27.44
CA ALA A 415 6.21 -21.25 28.41
C ALA A 415 5.43 -22.44 28.93
N GLY A 416 5.90 -23.66 28.63
CA GLY A 416 5.22 -24.91 29.00
C GLY A 416 4.01 -25.25 28.14
N PRO A 417 3.29 -26.34 28.45
CA PRO A 417 2.15 -26.79 27.65
C PRO A 417 1.10 -25.69 27.43
N VAL A 418 0.51 -25.70 26.25
CA VAL A 418 -0.60 -24.78 25.93
C VAL A 418 -1.89 -25.42 26.46
N ASP A 419 -2.57 -24.73 27.35
CA ASP A 419 -3.91 -25.11 27.79
C ASP A 419 -4.91 -24.67 26.70
N ASP A 420 -5.36 -25.65 25.91
CA ASP A 420 -6.43 -25.46 24.93
C ASP A 420 -7.59 -26.42 25.32
N PRO A 421 -8.60 -25.92 26.05
CA PRO A 421 -9.72 -26.73 26.50
C PRO A 421 -10.46 -27.44 25.36
N GLY A 422 -10.61 -26.77 24.21
CA GLY A 422 -11.31 -27.35 23.04
C GLY A 422 -10.49 -28.48 22.38
N ALA A 423 -9.17 -28.30 22.26
CA ALA A 423 -8.29 -29.38 21.79
C ALA A 423 -8.23 -30.53 22.80
N TRP A 424 -8.20 -30.18 24.10
CA TRP A 424 -8.20 -31.19 25.17
C TRP A 424 -9.45 -32.05 25.12
N GLU A 425 -10.66 -31.48 25.11
CA GLU A 425 -11.91 -32.24 24.99
C GLU A 425 -11.97 -33.13 23.75
N LYS A 426 -11.47 -32.64 22.62
CA LYS A 426 -11.49 -33.35 21.34
C LYS A 426 -10.51 -34.51 21.28
N VAL A 427 -9.33 -34.38 21.88
CA VAL A 427 -8.21 -35.32 21.74
C VAL A 427 -8.01 -36.17 22.95
N MET A 428 -8.22 -35.64 24.18
CA MET A 428 -8.02 -36.34 25.44
C MET A 428 -9.27 -37.10 25.89
N THR A 429 -9.76 -37.95 25.01
CA THR A 429 -10.84 -38.89 25.29
C THR A 429 -10.34 -40.06 26.16
N ALA A 430 -11.27 -40.83 26.73
CA ALA A 430 -10.91 -42.04 27.52
C ALA A 430 -9.99 -42.99 26.73
N ASP A 431 -10.18 -43.09 25.42
CA ASP A 431 -9.38 -43.95 24.54
C ASP A 431 -7.97 -43.39 24.24
N ALA A 432 -7.68 -42.13 24.55
CA ALA A 432 -6.36 -41.52 24.35
C ALA A 432 -5.37 -41.94 25.45
N ARG A 433 -5.84 -42.36 26.62
CA ARG A 433 -5.00 -42.67 27.78
C ARG A 433 -3.97 -43.78 27.51
N ASP A 434 -4.39 -44.90 26.94
CA ASP A 434 -3.52 -46.04 26.68
C ASP A 434 -2.47 -45.75 25.60
N PRO A 435 -2.82 -45.14 24.43
CA PRO A 435 -1.82 -44.70 23.45
C PRO A 435 -0.80 -43.73 24.02
N LEU A 436 -1.22 -42.76 24.82
CA LEU A 436 -0.32 -41.78 25.44
C LEU A 436 0.63 -42.42 26.45
N THR A 437 0.11 -43.35 27.29
CA THR A 437 0.93 -44.09 28.24
C THR A 437 1.98 -44.93 27.52
N GLN A 438 1.61 -45.60 26.43
CA GLN A 438 2.55 -46.39 25.62
C GLN A 438 3.57 -45.49 24.89
N ALA A 439 3.15 -44.38 24.34
CA ALA A 439 4.06 -43.41 23.69
C ALA A 439 5.06 -42.83 24.69
N HIS A 440 4.61 -42.48 25.89
CA HIS A 440 5.47 -42.00 26.98
C HIS A 440 6.50 -43.04 27.40
N ALA A 441 6.08 -44.30 27.58
CA ALA A 441 6.97 -45.41 27.93
C ALA A 441 8.02 -45.67 26.83
N ALA A 442 7.60 -45.63 25.56
CA ALA A 442 8.49 -45.80 24.42
C ALA A 442 9.53 -44.67 24.29
N LEU A 443 9.12 -43.43 24.53
CA LEU A 443 10.03 -42.29 24.55
C LEU A 443 11.04 -42.36 25.69
N ARG A 444 10.61 -42.85 26.89
CA ARG A 444 11.53 -43.03 28.01
C ARG A 444 12.52 -44.16 27.80
N ALA A 445 12.18 -45.18 27.02
CA ALA A 445 13.03 -46.32 26.71
C ALA A 445 13.93 -46.09 25.47
N ALA A 446 13.81 -44.97 24.79
CA ALA A 446 14.62 -44.65 23.61
C ALA A 446 16.09 -44.39 24.02
N ASP A 447 17.03 -45.01 23.31
CA ASP A 447 18.47 -44.78 23.47
C ASP A 447 18.83 -43.41 22.86
N GLY A 448 18.96 -42.39 23.69
CA GLY A 448 19.25 -41.03 23.35
C GLY A 448 18.03 -40.24 22.80
N PHE A 449 18.16 -38.91 22.78
CA PHE A 449 17.11 -37.98 22.33
C PHE A 449 17.52 -37.40 20.97
N SER A 450 17.58 -38.24 19.91
CA SER A 450 17.75 -37.81 18.53
C SER A 450 16.39 -37.68 17.84
N ALA A 451 16.32 -36.90 16.75
CA ALA A 451 15.10 -36.75 15.96
C ALA A 451 14.55 -38.14 15.52
N ASP A 452 15.44 -39.00 15.04
CA ASP A 452 15.09 -40.34 14.55
C ASP A 452 14.55 -41.24 15.68
N SER A 453 15.18 -41.23 16.86
CA SER A 453 14.74 -42.03 18.01
C SER A 453 13.39 -41.54 18.54
N VAL A 454 13.18 -40.23 18.63
CA VAL A 454 11.92 -39.61 19.07
C VAL A 454 10.78 -39.86 18.09
N GLU A 455 11.07 -39.87 16.78
CA GLU A 455 10.06 -40.15 15.72
C GLU A 455 9.72 -41.64 15.66
N ALA A 456 10.69 -42.52 15.84
CA ALA A 456 10.52 -43.98 15.77
C ALA A 456 9.75 -44.53 16.99
N ALA A 457 10.00 -44.01 18.20
CA ALA A 457 9.45 -44.54 19.45
C ALA A 457 7.88 -44.59 19.47
N PRO A 458 7.14 -43.50 19.14
CA PRO A 458 5.67 -43.53 19.09
C PRO A 458 5.13 -44.41 17.97
N LYS A 459 5.79 -44.49 16.82
CA LYS A 459 5.38 -45.36 15.69
C LYS A 459 5.49 -46.82 16.07
N THR A 460 6.54 -47.21 16.76
CA THR A 460 6.73 -48.58 17.29
C THR A 460 5.66 -48.92 18.32
N ALA A 461 5.34 -48.02 19.24
CA ALA A 461 4.29 -48.19 20.22
C ALA A 461 2.90 -48.34 19.59
N ALA A 462 2.56 -47.48 18.58
CA ALA A 462 1.29 -47.56 17.87
C ALA A 462 1.12 -48.89 17.12
N SER A 463 2.15 -49.35 16.44
CA SER A 463 2.14 -50.63 15.71
C SER A 463 2.08 -51.83 16.62
N ALA A 464 2.67 -51.77 17.81
CA ALA A 464 2.55 -52.81 18.84
C ALA A 464 1.12 -52.88 19.43
N SER A 465 0.51 -51.71 19.69
CA SER A 465 -0.88 -51.60 20.15
C SER A 465 -1.90 -52.14 19.13
N GLU A 466 -1.70 -51.86 17.85
CA GLU A 466 -2.58 -52.35 16.80
C GLU A 466 -2.45 -53.88 16.61
N ARG A 467 -1.21 -54.44 16.73
CA ARG A 467 -0.98 -55.90 16.76
C ARG A 467 -1.63 -56.55 17.97
N ALA A 468 -1.54 -55.95 19.16
CA ALA A 468 -2.18 -56.47 20.36
C ALA A 468 -3.72 -56.49 20.24
N ARG A 469 -4.34 -55.43 19.66
CA ARG A 469 -5.79 -55.39 19.38
C ARG A 469 -6.20 -56.48 18.39
N ARG A 470 -5.46 -56.69 17.34
CA ARG A 470 -5.73 -57.74 16.33
C ARG A 470 -5.58 -59.15 16.95
N CYS A 471 -4.59 -59.39 17.84
CA CYS A 471 -4.44 -60.65 18.55
C CYS A 471 -5.58 -60.88 19.56
N SER A 472 -6.02 -59.83 20.28
CA SER A 472 -7.14 -59.94 21.23
C SER A 472 -8.49 -60.16 20.52
N ALA A 473 -8.70 -59.54 19.33
CA ALA A 473 -9.86 -59.77 18.50
C ALA A 473 -9.90 -61.22 17.95
N ARG A 474 -8.74 -61.75 17.52
CA ARG A 474 -8.64 -63.17 17.09
C ARG A 474 -8.88 -64.16 18.23
N ARG A 475 -8.38 -63.87 19.46
CA ARG A 475 -8.68 -64.74 20.63
C ARG A 475 -10.18 -64.73 20.98
N ARG A 476 -10.89 -63.60 20.83
CA ARG A 476 -12.35 -63.54 21.06
C ARG A 476 -13.15 -64.30 20.00
N SER A 477 -12.72 -64.27 18.73
CA SER A 477 -13.40 -65.05 17.66
C SER A 477 -13.16 -66.56 17.81
N TYR A 478 -12.04 -67.03 18.40
CA TYR A 478 -11.81 -68.44 18.71
C TYR A 478 -12.56 -68.94 19.97
N SER A 479 -12.81 -68.04 20.94
CA SER A 479 -13.59 -68.42 22.12
C SER A 479 -15.11 -68.46 21.88
N SER A 480 -15.59 -67.76 20.90
CA SER A 480 -17.01 -67.78 20.49
C SER A 480 -17.38 -68.93 19.54
N SER A 481 -16.39 -69.54 18.87
CA SER A 481 -16.60 -70.70 18.00
C SER A 481 -16.47 -72.08 18.69
N GLY A 482 -16.05 -72.06 19.96
CA GLY A 482 -15.88 -73.29 20.76
C GLY A 482 -17.08 -73.66 21.61
N SER A 483 -18.19 -72.92 21.65
CA SER A 483 -19.34 -73.12 22.52
C SER A 483 -20.62 -73.63 21.79
N SER A 484 -20.47 -74.24 20.64
CA SER A 484 -21.61 -74.79 19.88
C SER A 484 -21.34 -76.21 19.40
N ARG A 485 -20.84 -77.05 20.34
CA ARG A 485 -20.94 -78.50 20.18
C ARG A 485 -20.93 -79.13 21.60
N MET A 486 -22.09 -79.27 22.16
CA MET A 486 -22.56 -80.39 22.99
C MET A 486 -24.10 -80.35 23.01
#